data_78ce7b4a6de4133b3111a9051812f335
#
_entry.id   78ce7b4a6de4133b3111a9051812f335
#
_cell.length_a   1.000
_cell.length_b   1.000
_cell.length_c   1.000
_cell.angle_alpha   90.00
_cell.angle_beta   90.00
_cell.angle_gamma   90.00
#
_symmetry.space_group_name_H-M   'P 1'
#
loop_
_entity.id
_entity.type
_entity.pdbx_description
1 polymer ?
#
loop_
_entity_poly.entity_id
_entity_poly.type
_entity_poly.pdbx_seq_one_letter_code
_entity_poly.pdbx_strand_id
1 'polypeptide(L)'
;MAGNRREFSRRHSLAQVNFRFLFHKECCMSEKSNQIAGASSFTDENTIPRRQMLAWLATGSVAGAALLSGMGRANAQTAAAVPAGKDLEPTGATKLAALTAALAATRRHRKFKKVPMILTHPDQWDSAALDLLLHYRGSPKQVWDNTDISRPWLNLMRNSITAQVWSFRNADFIAISATHGTCHLALYDAYVWEKYNLPAVLGHKFKRNTFLDIPAKVRNASAADYNDPLGLFSPSANCLPLLMDRGAVFLGCHNAIWEFSGGLLAKGHNPDHLTHEELAADLTNHLIPGVVLTPGIVATLPLLTMAGYSYAK
;
A
#
# COMPACT_ATOMS: atom_id res chain seq x y z
N MET A 1 -56.21 39.68 -33.59
CA MET A 1 -55.23 38.95 -34.39
C MET A 1 -54.36 38.12 -33.42
N ALA A 2 -54.56 36.83 -33.45
CA ALA A 2 -53.95 35.85 -32.59
C ALA A 2 -52.55 35.45 -33.16
N GLY A 3 -51.56 35.26 -32.31
CA GLY A 3 -50.22 34.81 -32.69
C GLY A 3 -49.52 34.13 -31.57
N ASN A 4 -49.78 32.87 -31.46
CA ASN A 4 -48.94 31.72 -31.06
C ASN A 4 -47.69 31.97 -30.20
N ARG A 5 -47.78 31.59 -28.91
CA ARG A 5 -46.68 31.14 -28.07
C ARG A 5 -46.92 29.66 -27.73
N ARG A 6 -46.27 28.79 -28.44
CA ARG A 6 -46.10 27.39 -28.03
C ARG A 6 -44.67 26.96 -28.33
N GLU A 7 -44.13 26.18 -27.35
CA GLU A 7 -43.03 25.25 -27.51
C GLU A 7 -41.59 25.79 -27.39
N PHE A 8 -41.09 25.77 -26.16
CA PHE A 8 -39.74 25.22 -25.89
C PHE A 8 -39.70 24.63 -24.48
N SER A 9 -40.31 23.47 -24.32
CA SER A 9 -40.12 22.59 -23.19
C SER A 9 -39.72 21.24 -23.72
N ARG A 10 -38.41 21.00 -23.86
CA ARG A 10 -37.88 19.64 -24.03
C ARG A 10 -36.53 19.48 -23.36
N ARG A 11 -36.57 18.76 -22.24
CA ARG A 11 -35.70 17.65 -21.88
C ARG A 11 -34.20 17.96 -21.66
N HIS A 12 -33.86 18.27 -20.45
CA HIS A 12 -32.58 17.86 -19.87
C HIS A 12 -32.83 16.66 -18.95
N SER A 13 -32.87 15.46 -19.56
CA SER A 13 -32.71 14.21 -18.84
C SER A 13 -31.22 14.05 -18.59
N LEU A 14 -30.77 14.41 -17.39
CA LEU A 14 -29.43 14.16 -16.91
C LEU A 14 -29.25 12.65 -16.73
N ALA A 15 -28.44 12.07 -17.60
CA ALA A 15 -27.89 10.74 -17.40
C ALA A 15 -27.09 10.71 -16.09
N GLN A 16 -27.63 10.05 -15.09
CA GLN A 16 -26.88 9.61 -13.92
C GLN A 16 -25.87 8.56 -14.39
N VAL A 17 -24.66 8.98 -14.70
CA VAL A 17 -23.53 8.08 -14.93
C VAL A 17 -23.10 7.55 -13.57
N ASN A 18 -23.52 6.33 -13.27
CA ASN A 18 -23.13 5.60 -12.08
C ASN A 18 -21.64 5.32 -12.12
N PHE A 19 -20.89 5.90 -11.19
CA PHE A 19 -19.44 5.71 -10.98
C PHE A 19 -19.04 4.25 -10.64
N ARG A 20 -20.00 3.38 -10.47
CA ARG A 20 -19.79 1.92 -10.32
C ARG A 20 -19.34 1.22 -11.60
N PHE A 21 -19.47 1.86 -12.79
CA PHE A 21 -19.24 1.19 -14.07
C PHE A 21 -17.86 1.39 -14.69
N LEU A 22 -17.05 2.33 -14.19
CA LEU A 22 -15.72 2.58 -14.76
C LEU A 22 -14.61 1.66 -14.20
N PHE A 23 -14.85 0.96 -13.10
CA PHE A 23 -13.82 0.07 -12.51
C PHE A 23 -14.09 -1.43 -12.65
N HIS A 24 -15.15 -1.85 -13.38
CA HIS A 24 -15.54 -3.28 -13.38
C HIS A 24 -15.72 -3.93 -14.74
N LYS A 25 -15.25 -3.33 -15.83
CA LYS A 25 -15.56 -3.86 -17.18
C LYS A 25 -14.36 -4.11 -18.11
N GLU A 26 -13.17 -4.25 -17.62
CA GLU A 26 -12.06 -4.77 -18.44
C GLU A 26 -11.27 -5.85 -17.70
N CYS A 27 -11.89 -6.99 -17.48
CA CYS A 27 -11.20 -8.27 -17.34
C CYS A 27 -12.22 -9.43 -17.37
N CYS A 28 -12.91 -9.59 -18.50
CA CYS A 28 -13.58 -10.83 -18.86
C CYS A 28 -13.41 -11.06 -20.36
N MET A 29 -12.25 -11.57 -20.74
CA MET A 29 -12.06 -12.23 -22.02
C MET A 29 -12.32 -13.73 -21.83
N SER A 30 -13.49 -14.15 -22.24
CA SER A 30 -13.82 -15.36 -23.02
C SER A 30 -13.01 -16.64 -22.72
N GLU A 31 -13.50 -17.45 -21.83
CA GLU A 31 -13.30 -18.91 -21.93
C GLU A 31 -14.30 -19.49 -22.93
N LYS A 32 -13.85 -19.76 -24.13
CA LYS A 32 -14.47 -20.75 -25.02
C LYS A 32 -13.75 -22.08 -24.84
N SER A 33 -14.49 -23.00 -24.28
CA SER A 33 -14.21 -24.42 -24.21
C SER A 33 -13.73 -24.98 -25.53
N ASN A 34 -12.57 -25.64 -25.55
CA ASN A 34 -12.23 -26.68 -26.50
C ASN A 34 -11.98 -27.97 -25.73
N GLN A 35 -12.96 -28.87 -25.77
CA GLN A 35 -12.81 -30.25 -25.41
C GLN A 35 -11.88 -30.92 -26.45
N ILE A 36 -10.76 -31.43 -26.00
CA ILE A 36 -10.03 -32.47 -26.71
C ILE A 36 -9.85 -33.60 -25.71
N ALA A 37 -10.48 -34.73 -26.02
CA ALA A 37 -10.35 -36.00 -25.35
C ALA A 37 -8.92 -36.57 -25.55
N GLY A 38 -8.32 -37.05 -24.48
CA GLY A 38 -7.05 -37.73 -24.50
C GLY A 38 -6.71 -38.25 -23.12
N ALA A 39 -7.25 -39.43 -22.76
CA ALA A 39 -6.89 -40.13 -21.53
C ALA A 39 -5.45 -40.63 -21.63
N SER A 40 -4.60 -40.19 -20.69
CA SER A 40 -3.43 -40.97 -20.28
C SER A 40 -3.31 -40.92 -18.77
N SER A 41 -3.50 -42.09 -18.18
CA SER A 41 -3.33 -42.40 -16.77
C SER A 41 -1.88 -42.14 -16.34
N PHE A 42 -1.65 -41.12 -15.51
CA PHE A 42 -0.44 -41.07 -14.68
C PHE A 42 -0.83 -41.50 -13.27
N THR A 43 -0.33 -42.64 -12.87
CA THR A 43 -0.36 -43.15 -11.50
C THR A 43 0.60 -42.30 -10.66
N ASP A 44 0.04 -41.58 -9.71
CA ASP A 44 0.76 -40.79 -8.72
C ASP A 44 1.16 -41.69 -7.55
N GLU A 45 2.35 -42.30 -7.63
CA GLU A 45 3.00 -43.02 -6.54
C GLU A 45 3.95 -42.06 -5.82
N ASN A 46 3.45 -41.26 -4.89
CA ASN A 46 4.25 -40.72 -3.77
C ASN A 46 3.37 -39.97 -2.74
N THR A 47 2.34 -40.64 -2.23
CA THR A 47 1.68 -40.22 -1.00
C THR A 47 2.18 -41.07 0.16
N ILE A 48 3.03 -40.50 1.02
CA ILE A 48 3.44 -41.10 2.29
C ILE A 48 2.23 -41.18 3.22
N PRO A 49 1.78 -42.36 3.66
CA PRO A 49 0.60 -42.51 4.50
C PRO A 49 0.85 -41.86 5.87
N ARG A 50 -0.12 -41.07 6.38
CA ARG A 50 -0.12 -40.40 7.70
C ARG A 50 0.25 -41.31 8.89
N ARG A 51 0.21 -42.61 8.76
CA ARG A 51 0.58 -43.57 9.81
C ARG A 51 2.10 -43.78 9.97
N GLN A 52 2.94 -43.36 9.05
CA GLN A 52 4.40 -43.46 9.19
C GLN A 52 5.03 -42.28 9.92
N MET A 53 4.32 -41.14 10.07
CA MET A 53 4.83 -40.00 10.82
C MET A 53 4.82 -40.18 12.35
N LEU A 54 4.03 -41.14 12.88
CA LEU A 54 3.94 -41.40 14.32
C LEU A 54 4.93 -42.48 14.82
N ALA A 55 5.62 -43.21 13.92
CA ALA A 55 6.57 -44.25 14.29
C ALA A 55 7.98 -43.75 14.61
N TRP A 56 8.31 -42.48 14.34
CA TRP A 56 9.63 -41.89 14.59
C TRP A 56 9.79 -41.22 15.96
N LEU A 57 8.72 -41.20 16.78
CA LEU A 57 8.76 -40.61 18.11
C LEU A 57 8.91 -41.61 19.27
N ALA A 58 9.01 -42.90 18.98
CA ALA A 58 8.99 -43.97 20.01
C ALA A 58 10.31 -44.74 20.21
N THR A 59 11.40 -44.42 19.48
CA THR A 59 12.68 -45.14 19.64
C THR A 59 13.86 -44.17 19.74
N GLY A 60 13.94 -43.43 20.85
CA GLY A 60 15.01 -42.49 21.12
C GLY A 60 15.20 -42.16 22.60
N SER A 61 14.94 -43.11 23.47
CA SER A 61 15.23 -42.92 24.89
C SER A 61 16.23 -43.98 25.31
N VAL A 62 17.42 -43.56 25.58
CA VAL A 62 18.51 -44.08 26.42
C VAL A 62 19.82 -44.06 25.63
N ALA A 63 20.54 -42.98 25.66
CA ALA A 63 21.98 -42.82 25.69
C ALA A 63 22.36 -41.37 25.40
N GLY A 64 22.60 -40.54 26.40
CA GLY A 64 23.06 -39.15 26.15
C GLY A 64 22.99 -38.20 27.33
N ALA A 65 23.09 -38.68 28.55
CA ALA A 65 23.15 -37.83 29.75
C ALA A 65 24.54 -37.25 30.07
N ALA A 66 25.43 -37.16 29.09
CA ALA A 66 26.81 -36.71 29.35
C ALA A 66 27.39 -35.65 28.40
N LEU A 67 26.57 -34.98 27.57
CA LEU A 67 27.04 -33.91 26.67
C LEU A 67 26.25 -32.60 26.75
N LEU A 68 25.54 -32.34 27.86
CA LEU A 68 24.75 -31.10 28.05
C LEU A 68 25.51 -29.96 28.74
N SER A 69 26.85 -30.07 28.90
CA SER A 69 27.65 -28.97 29.51
C SER A 69 28.31 -28.04 28.51
N GLY A 70 28.04 -28.18 27.21
CA GLY A 70 28.67 -27.37 26.13
C GLY A 70 27.74 -26.71 25.15
N MET A 71 26.43 -26.86 25.28
CA MET A 71 25.49 -26.06 24.46
C MET A 71 25.41 -24.68 25.11
N GLY A 72 26.13 -23.75 24.49
CA GLY A 72 26.03 -22.35 24.76
C GLY A 72 24.56 -21.97 24.87
N ARG A 73 24.24 -21.22 25.91
CA ARG A 73 22.97 -20.50 26.02
C ARG A 73 22.68 -19.96 24.65
N ALA A 74 21.67 -20.50 23.99
CA ALA A 74 21.01 -19.80 22.92
C ALA A 74 20.71 -18.43 23.52
N ASN A 75 21.42 -17.40 23.07
CA ASN A 75 21.08 -16.04 23.39
C ASN A 75 19.61 -15.92 23.07
N ALA A 76 18.78 -15.85 24.10
CA ALA A 76 17.46 -15.28 23.94
C ALA A 76 17.73 -13.89 23.38
N GLN A 77 17.68 -13.78 22.05
CA GLN A 77 17.86 -12.52 21.36
C GLN A 77 16.74 -11.65 21.91
N THR A 78 17.09 -10.77 22.82
CA THR A 78 16.19 -9.75 23.38
C THR A 78 15.39 -9.20 22.23
N ALA A 79 14.07 -9.23 22.34
CA ALA A 79 13.20 -8.60 21.35
C ALA A 79 13.80 -7.23 21.05
N ALA A 80 13.99 -6.94 19.75
CA ALA A 80 14.60 -5.70 19.35
C ALA A 80 13.87 -4.55 20.04
N ALA A 81 14.58 -3.83 20.91
CA ALA A 81 14.02 -2.67 21.57
C ALA A 81 13.74 -1.62 20.48
N VAL A 82 12.51 -1.12 20.43
CA VAL A 82 12.14 -0.06 19.50
C VAL A 82 12.59 1.27 20.12
N PRO A 83 13.32 2.13 19.38
CA PRO A 83 13.76 3.41 19.91
C PRO A 83 12.58 4.26 20.38
N ALA A 84 12.73 4.93 21.51
CA ALA A 84 11.79 5.96 21.95
C ALA A 84 12.04 7.21 21.09
N GLY A 85 11.13 7.51 20.17
CA GLY A 85 11.22 8.67 19.27
C GLY A 85 10.19 8.61 18.14
N LYS A 86 10.27 9.54 17.20
CA LYS A 86 9.44 9.53 15.99
C LYS A 86 9.80 8.38 15.03
N ASP A 87 10.98 7.84 15.17
CA ASP A 87 11.48 6.72 14.40
C ASP A 87 11.14 5.42 15.12
N LEU A 88 10.24 4.64 14.53
CA LEU A 88 9.80 3.35 15.04
C LEU A 88 10.45 2.18 14.28
N GLU A 89 11.55 2.43 13.59
CA GLU A 89 12.31 1.39 12.92
C GLU A 89 12.85 0.35 13.92
N PRO A 90 12.88 -0.93 13.54
CA PRO A 90 13.34 -1.98 14.43
C PRO A 90 14.82 -1.81 14.79
N THR A 91 15.17 -2.06 16.05
CA THR A 91 16.58 -2.12 16.47
C THR A 91 17.35 -3.15 15.64
N GLY A 92 18.49 -2.74 15.07
CA GLY A 92 19.30 -3.57 14.18
C GLY A 92 18.88 -3.53 12.70
N ALA A 93 17.89 -2.73 12.33
CA ALA A 93 17.43 -2.51 10.96
C ALA A 93 18.40 -1.59 10.18
N THR A 94 19.66 -1.96 10.08
CA THR A 94 20.71 -1.07 9.53
C THR A 94 20.50 -0.71 8.07
N LYS A 95 20.00 -1.65 7.27
CA LYS A 95 19.72 -1.41 5.84
C LYS A 95 18.43 -0.62 5.65
N LEU A 96 17.41 -0.89 6.47
CA LEU A 96 16.15 -0.15 6.43
C LEU A 96 16.39 1.30 6.87
N ALA A 97 17.10 1.53 7.97
CA ALA A 97 17.47 2.87 8.44
C ALA A 97 18.29 3.66 7.40
N ALA A 98 19.23 2.99 6.72
CA ALA A 98 19.96 3.64 5.64
C ALA A 98 19.06 4.01 4.45
N LEU A 99 18.09 3.16 4.10
CA LEU A 99 17.13 3.43 3.04
C LEU A 99 16.20 4.60 3.41
N THR A 100 15.61 4.58 4.61
CA THR A 100 14.67 5.64 5.04
C THR A 100 15.37 6.99 5.15
N ALA A 101 16.61 7.03 5.64
CA ALA A 101 17.45 8.23 5.63
C ALA A 101 17.73 8.73 4.20
N ALA A 102 18.10 7.83 3.27
CA ALA A 102 18.31 8.18 1.87
C ALA A 102 17.02 8.69 1.21
N LEU A 103 15.88 8.03 1.47
CA LEU A 103 14.57 8.47 0.98
C LEU A 103 14.20 9.84 1.55
N ALA A 104 14.45 10.13 2.83
CA ALA A 104 14.19 11.44 3.44
C ALA A 104 15.06 12.55 2.82
N ALA A 105 16.30 12.25 2.48
CA ALA A 105 17.23 13.18 1.83
C ALA A 105 16.92 13.40 0.34
N THR A 106 16.19 12.48 -0.29
CA THR A 106 15.89 12.54 -1.73
C THR A 106 14.78 13.56 -1.99
N ARG A 107 15.05 14.51 -2.89
CA ARG A 107 14.08 15.54 -3.26
C ARG A 107 12.80 14.93 -3.86
N ARG A 108 11.64 15.44 -3.43
CA ARG A 108 10.35 15.17 -4.07
C ARG A 108 9.93 16.35 -4.93
N HIS A 109 9.40 16.06 -6.12
CA HIS A 109 8.91 17.08 -7.03
C HIS A 109 7.45 17.40 -6.71
N ARG A 110 7.18 18.57 -6.06
CA ARG A 110 5.85 19.01 -5.61
C ARG A 110 5.60 20.49 -5.90
N LYS A 111 6.08 20.97 -7.07
CA LYS A 111 5.90 22.37 -7.52
C LYS A 111 5.57 22.43 -9.02
N PHE A 112 4.72 21.51 -9.47
CA PHE A 112 4.27 21.49 -10.85
C PHE A 112 3.20 22.57 -11.07
N LYS A 113 3.26 23.24 -12.20
CA LYS A 113 2.16 24.09 -12.70
C LYS A 113 1.20 23.26 -13.55
N LYS A 114 1.73 22.32 -14.31
CA LYS A 114 1.01 21.38 -15.16
C LYS A 114 1.72 20.04 -15.15
N VAL A 115 0.98 18.95 -15.28
CA VAL A 115 1.52 17.62 -15.52
C VAL A 115 0.79 16.99 -16.69
N PRO A 116 1.46 16.33 -17.63
CA PRO A 116 0.82 15.65 -18.76
C PRO A 116 0.20 14.33 -18.33
N MET A 117 -0.67 13.76 -19.17
CA MET A 117 -1.26 12.42 -18.95
C MET A 117 -0.18 11.34 -18.87
N ILE A 118 0.83 11.39 -19.73
CA ILE A 118 1.92 10.42 -19.76
C ILE A 118 3.22 11.12 -19.34
N LEU A 119 3.84 10.64 -18.27
CA LEU A 119 5.12 11.12 -17.81
C LEU A 119 6.24 10.49 -18.65
N THR A 120 7.08 11.33 -19.25
CA THR A 120 8.16 10.90 -20.17
C THR A 120 9.56 11.24 -19.67
N HIS A 121 9.68 12.13 -18.68
CA HIS A 121 10.94 12.58 -18.12
C HIS A 121 11.06 12.25 -16.63
N PRO A 122 12.25 11.81 -16.15
CA PRO A 122 12.47 11.38 -14.77
C PRO A 122 12.18 12.44 -13.69
N ASP A 123 12.18 13.72 -14.04
CA ASP A 123 11.87 14.84 -13.16
C ASP A 123 10.35 15.07 -12.96
N GLN A 124 9.52 14.38 -13.73
CA GLN A 124 8.06 14.45 -13.62
C GLN A 124 7.51 13.53 -12.53
N TRP A 125 8.32 12.62 -11.96
CA TRP A 125 7.99 11.76 -10.81
C TRP A 125 9.18 11.61 -9.88
N ASP A 126 9.05 10.85 -8.80
CA ASP A 126 10.14 10.68 -7.84
C ASP A 126 11.09 9.54 -8.25
N SER A 127 11.69 9.65 -9.43
CA SER A 127 12.52 8.61 -10.07
C SER A 127 13.70 8.17 -9.20
N ALA A 128 14.43 9.11 -8.60
CA ALA A 128 15.55 8.80 -7.71
C ALA A 128 15.13 8.06 -6.45
N ALA A 129 13.94 8.38 -5.90
CA ALA A 129 13.41 7.66 -4.75
C ALA A 129 12.93 6.25 -5.11
N LEU A 130 12.31 6.08 -6.29
CA LEU A 130 11.95 4.75 -6.79
C LEU A 130 13.20 3.90 -7.02
N ASP A 131 14.26 4.48 -7.56
CA ASP A 131 15.55 3.80 -7.79
C ASP A 131 16.15 3.24 -6.48
N LEU A 132 16.11 4.01 -5.38
CA LEU A 132 16.52 3.54 -4.05
C LEU A 132 15.74 2.29 -3.60
N LEU A 133 14.44 2.25 -3.87
CA LEU A 133 13.58 1.10 -3.53
C LEU A 133 13.92 -0.13 -4.38
N LEU A 134 14.13 0.05 -5.69
CA LEU A 134 14.50 -1.04 -6.59
C LEU A 134 15.87 -1.64 -6.25
N HIS A 135 16.80 -0.83 -5.73
CA HIS A 135 18.14 -1.26 -5.33
C HIS A 135 18.27 -1.63 -3.84
N TYR A 136 17.17 -1.62 -3.08
CA TYR A 136 17.20 -1.98 -1.66
C TYR A 136 17.73 -3.40 -1.43
N ARG A 137 18.69 -3.54 -0.50
CA ARG A 137 19.41 -4.80 -0.21
C ARG A 137 18.97 -5.48 1.08
N GLY A 138 17.97 -4.95 1.80
CA GLY A 138 17.34 -5.64 2.93
C GLY A 138 16.45 -6.79 2.45
N SER A 139 16.13 -7.69 3.36
CA SER A 139 15.29 -8.87 3.07
C SER A 139 14.61 -9.36 4.35
N PRO A 140 13.39 -9.91 4.27
CA PRO A 140 12.52 -10.00 3.08
C PRO A 140 11.96 -8.66 2.64
N LYS A 141 11.41 -8.62 1.42
CA LYS A 141 10.78 -7.45 0.81
C LYS A 141 9.37 -7.78 0.36
N GLN A 142 8.40 -6.91 0.63
CA GLN A 142 7.00 -7.15 0.27
C GLN A 142 6.37 -5.89 -0.33
N VAL A 143 5.62 -6.07 -1.42
CA VAL A 143 4.77 -5.04 -2.01
C VAL A 143 3.29 -5.44 -1.87
N TRP A 144 2.48 -4.51 -1.36
CA TRP A 144 1.04 -4.63 -1.15
C TRP A 144 0.29 -3.85 -2.22
N ASP A 145 -0.55 -4.53 -3.00
CA ASP A 145 -1.40 -3.92 -4.04
C ASP A 145 -2.69 -3.39 -3.41
N ASN A 146 -2.66 -2.12 -3.00
CA ASN A 146 -3.73 -1.47 -2.26
C ASN A 146 -4.60 -0.59 -3.17
N THR A 147 -5.83 -1.05 -3.45
CA THR A 147 -6.74 -0.43 -4.42
C THR A 147 -8.02 0.15 -3.82
N ASP A 148 -8.49 -0.36 -2.69
CA ASP A 148 -9.76 0.02 -2.07
C ASP A 148 -9.56 0.57 -0.66
N ILE A 149 -9.80 1.89 -0.51
CA ILE A 149 -9.65 2.64 0.75
C ILE A 149 -10.55 2.09 1.89
N SER A 150 -11.61 1.36 1.53
CA SER A 150 -12.57 0.80 2.50
C SER A 150 -12.12 -0.53 3.09
N ARG A 151 -11.09 -1.16 2.53
CA ARG A 151 -10.54 -2.42 3.04
C ARG A 151 -9.55 -2.18 4.18
N PRO A 152 -9.21 -3.21 4.95
CA PRO A 152 -8.28 -3.09 6.09
C PRO A 152 -6.80 -3.09 5.64
N TRP A 153 -6.46 -2.38 4.57
CA TRP A 153 -5.15 -2.41 3.91
C TRP A 153 -3.98 -2.03 4.83
N LEU A 154 -4.11 -0.94 5.62
CA LEU A 154 -3.07 -0.55 6.59
C LEU A 154 -2.92 -1.59 7.71
N ASN A 155 -4.04 -2.22 8.13
CA ASN A 155 -4.00 -3.26 9.16
C ASN A 155 -3.25 -4.51 8.67
N LEU A 156 -3.42 -4.90 7.41
CA LEU A 156 -2.72 -6.03 6.83
C LEU A 156 -1.21 -5.75 6.73
N MET A 157 -0.82 -4.55 6.27
CA MET A 157 0.58 -4.12 6.23
C MET A 157 1.19 -4.09 7.63
N ARG A 158 0.47 -3.52 8.64
CA ARG A 158 0.92 -3.51 10.04
C ARG A 158 1.16 -4.91 10.56
N ASN A 159 0.22 -5.84 10.31
CA ASN A 159 0.36 -7.23 10.72
C ASN A 159 1.60 -7.88 10.13
N SER A 160 1.84 -7.68 8.83
CA SER A 160 3.01 -8.20 8.15
C SER A 160 4.30 -7.66 8.77
N ILE A 161 4.42 -6.34 8.91
CA ILE A 161 5.60 -5.70 9.52
C ILE A 161 5.82 -6.23 10.94
N THR A 162 4.75 -6.34 11.75
CA THR A 162 4.83 -6.82 13.13
C THR A 162 5.35 -8.26 13.19
N ALA A 163 4.78 -9.17 12.39
CA ALA A 163 5.22 -10.56 12.37
C ALA A 163 6.66 -10.70 11.83
N GLN A 164 7.03 -9.97 10.78
CA GLN A 164 8.38 -10.00 10.24
C GLN A 164 9.41 -9.54 11.26
N VAL A 165 9.16 -8.45 11.96
CA VAL A 165 10.11 -7.87 12.93
C VAL A 165 10.21 -8.73 14.19
N TRP A 166 9.08 -9.02 14.85
CA TRP A 166 9.14 -9.65 16.19
C TRP A 166 9.09 -11.18 16.15
N SER A 167 8.33 -11.79 15.23
CA SER A 167 8.22 -13.25 15.17
C SER A 167 9.33 -13.87 14.32
N PHE A 168 9.56 -13.35 13.13
CA PHE A 168 10.56 -13.89 12.20
C PHE A 168 11.94 -13.24 12.32
N ARG A 169 12.10 -12.22 13.17
CA ARG A 169 13.38 -11.54 13.45
C ARG A 169 14.04 -10.88 12.24
N ASN A 170 13.26 -10.45 11.27
CA ASN A 170 13.72 -9.77 10.08
C ASN A 170 13.68 -8.24 10.28
N ALA A 171 14.67 -7.68 10.97
CA ALA A 171 14.72 -6.25 11.27
C ALA A 171 14.73 -5.37 10.01
N ASP A 172 15.44 -5.79 8.97
CA ASP A 172 15.52 -5.10 7.67
C ASP A 172 14.35 -5.40 6.73
N PHE A 173 13.23 -5.95 7.24
CA PHE A 173 12.03 -6.16 6.43
C PHE A 173 11.44 -4.83 5.96
N ILE A 174 11.07 -4.75 4.68
CA ILE A 174 10.37 -3.60 4.12
C ILE A 174 9.01 -4.00 3.56
N ALA A 175 7.97 -3.21 3.90
CA ALA A 175 6.67 -3.25 3.27
C ALA A 175 6.46 -2.00 2.43
N ILE A 176 6.16 -2.18 1.13
CA ILE A 176 5.80 -1.09 0.22
C ILE A 176 4.30 -1.19 -0.09
N SER A 177 3.59 -0.07 -0.02
CA SER A 177 2.23 0.05 -0.54
C SER A 177 2.29 0.53 -1.99
N ALA A 178 1.87 -0.30 -2.92
CA ALA A 178 1.52 0.08 -4.28
C ALA A 178 0.10 0.66 -4.24
N THR A 179 0.00 1.99 -4.05
CA THR A 179 -1.27 2.64 -3.70
C THR A 179 -1.91 3.26 -4.94
N HIS A 180 -3.05 2.73 -5.34
CA HIS A 180 -3.84 3.25 -6.47
C HIS A 180 -5.34 3.02 -6.24
N GLY A 181 -6.19 3.22 -7.27
CA GLY A 181 -7.63 3.20 -7.06
C GLY A 181 -8.06 4.16 -5.95
N THR A 182 -9.07 3.83 -5.17
CA THR A 182 -9.55 4.71 -4.11
C THR A 182 -8.58 4.83 -2.92
N CYS A 183 -7.68 3.85 -2.70
CA CYS A 183 -6.63 3.97 -1.68
C CYS A 183 -5.73 5.19 -1.89
N HIS A 184 -5.55 5.62 -3.15
CA HIS A 184 -4.73 6.79 -3.48
C HIS A 184 -5.23 8.06 -2.80
N LEU A 185 -6.52 8.17 -2.51
CA LEU A 185 -7.12 9.33 -1.84
C LEU A 185 -6.59 9.52 -0.41
N ALA A 186 -6.13 8.44 0.25
CA ALA A 186 -5.51 8.53 1.57
C ALA A 186 -4.15 9.23 1.55
N LEU A 187 -3.51 9.34 0.37
CA LEU A 187 -2.19 9.96 0.21
C LEU A 187 -2.24 11.49 0.06
N TYR A 188 -3.43 12.09 0.06
CA TYR A 188 -3.59 13.54 -0.03
C TYR A 188 -3.72 14.19 1.34
N ASP A 189 -3.25 15.43 1.43
CA ASP A 189 -3.42 16.29 2.61
C ASP A 189 -4.87 16.78 2.80
N ALA A 190 -5.13 17.53 3.89
CA ALA A 190 -6.45 18.06 4.19
C ALA A 190 -6.93 19.05 3.13
N TYR A 191 -6.03 19.83 2.53
CA TYR A 191 -6.35 20.81 1.50
C TYR A 191 -7.08 20.16 0.30
N VAL A 192 -6.56 19.05 -0.23
CA VAL A 192 -7.20 18.33 -1.35
C VAL A 192 -8.55 17.77 -0.93
N TRP A 193 -8.65 17.19 0.27
CA TRP A 193 -9.89 16.62 0.78
C TRP A 193 -11.01 17.67 0.90
N GLU A 194 -10.68 18.86 1.35
CA GLU A 194 -11.63 19.97 1.52
C GLU A 194 -11.95 20.65 0.18
N LYS A 195 -10.92 21.07 -0.56
CA LYS A 195 -11.04 21.82 -1.81
C LYS A 195 -11.87 21.09 -2.86
N TYR A 196 -11.62 19.80 -3.03
CA TYR A 196 -12.28 18.98 -4.04
C TYR A 196 -13.45 18.15 -3.51
N ASN A 197 -13.87 18.40 -2.26
CA ASN A 197 -15.00 17.71 -1.61
C ASN A 197 -14.92 16.18 -1.75
N LEU A 198 -13.75 15.59 -1.40
CA LEU A 198 -13.55 14.16 -1.49
C LEU A 198 -14.55 13.34 -0.66
N PRO A 199 -15.12 13.83 0.47
CA PRO A 199 -16.24 13.16 1.12
C PRO A 199 -17.40 12.84 0.18
N ALA A 200 -17.82 13.79 -0.65
CA ALA A 200 -18.90 13.57 -1.62
C ALA A 200 -18.48 12.58 -2.73
N VAL A 201 -17.21 12.64 -3.18
CA VAL A 201 -16.65 11.70 -4.16
C VAL A 201 -16.71 10.25 -3.63
N LEU A 202 -16.48 10.05 -2.33
CA LEU A 202 -16.51 8.76 -1.64
C LEU A 202 -17.91 8.37 -1.09
N GLY A 203 -18.96 9.06 -1.52
CA GLY A 203 -20.32 8.78 -1.06
C GLY A 203 -20.51 9.01 0.44
N HIS A 204 -19.80 10.00 1.01
CA HIS A 204 -19.84 10.39 2.42
C HIS A 204 -19.43 9.31 3.43
N LYS A 205 -18.80 8.23 2.98
CA LYS A 205 -18.28 7.18 3.85
C LYS A 205 -17.15 7.70 4.75
N PHE A 206 -16.34 8.62 4.24
CA PHE A 206 -15.28 9.31 4.96
C PHE A 206 -15.58 10.81 4.96
N LYS A 207 -15.58 11.43 6.14
CA LYS A 207 -15.80 12.87 6.28
C LYS A 207 -14.54 13.70 6.03
N ARG A 208 -13.37 13.09 6.22
CA ARG A 208 -12.03 13.66 6.03
C ARG A 208 -11.01 12.54 5.92
N ASN A 209 -9.76 12.87 5.66
CA ASN A 209 -8.67 11.89 5.65
C ASN A 209 -8.31 11.46 7.08
N THR A 210 -8.95 10.39 7.55
CA THR A 210 -8.66 9.82 8.88
C THR A 210 -7.44 8.91 8.89
N PHE A 211 -6.88 8.58 7.72
CA PHE A 211 -5.68 7.73 7.61
C PHE A 211 -4.41 8.44 8.06
N LEU A 212 -4.46 9.76 8.26
CA LEU A 212 -3.36 10.57 8.80
C LEU A 212 -3.45 10.76 10.32
N ASP A 213 -4.57 10.37 10.93
CA ASP A 213 -4.78 10.58 12.35
C ASP A 213 -3.99 9.57 13.18
N ILE A 214 -3.14 10.09 14.06
CA ILE A 214 -2.56 9.29 15.14
C ILE A 214 -3.51 9.38 16.33
N PRO A 215 -4.18 8.27 16.73
CA PRO A 215 -5.10 8.30 17.87
C PRO A 215 -4.40 8.77 19.16
N ALA A 216 -5.09 9.56 19.99
CA ALA A 216 -4.50 10.16 21.19
C ALA A 216 -3.89 9.12 22.14
N LYS A 217 -4.56 7.97 22.31
CA LYS A 217 -4.05 6.85 23.14
C LYS A 217 -2.73 6.29 22.60
N VAL A 218 -2.63 6.12 21.29
CA VAL A 218 -1.44 5.61 20.61
C VAL A 218 -0.30 6.62 20.68
N ARG A 219 -0.59 7.92 20.56
CA ARG A 219 0.41 9.00 20.59
C ARG A 219 1.23 9.03 21.87
N ASN A 220 0.60 8.65 23.00
CA ASN A 220 1.21 8.65 24.32
C ASN A 220 1.72 7.26 24.75
N ALA A 221 1.60 6.24 23.88
CA ALA A 221 2.05 4.89 24.20
C ALA A 221 3.59 4.80 24.13
N SER A 222 4.16 3.92 24.95
CA SER A 222 5.60 3.65 24.94
C SER A 222 5.97 2.76 23.76
N ALA A 223 6.95 3.17 22.98
CA ALA A 223 7.53 2.34 21.92
C ALA A 223 8.29 1.11 22.48
N ALA A 224 8.66 1.12 23.75
CA ALA A 224 9.30 -0.01 24.41
C ALA A 224 8.32 -1.15 24.71
N ASP A 225 7.02 -0.86 24.83
CA ASP A 225 5.98 -1.88 25.03
C ASP A 225 5.33 -2.27 23.69
N TYR A 226 5.98 -3.20 23.00
CA TYR A 226 5.48 -3.69 21.71
C TYR A 226 4.23 -4.58 21.82
N ASN A 227 3.89 -5.07 23.02
CA ASN A 227 2.73 -5.91 23.31
C ASN A 227 1.51 -5.13 23.80
N ASP A 228 1.59 -3.81 24.00
CA ASP A 228 0.43 -3.01 24.40
C ASP A 228 -0.67 -3.14 23.34
N PRO A 229 -1.85 -3.72 23.70
CA PRO A 229 -2.97 -3.91 22.76
C PRO A 229 -3.59 -2.60 22.28
N LEU A 230 -3.27 -1.47 22.90
CA LEU A 230 -3.69 -0.12 22.52
C LEU A 230 -2.50 0.76 22.09
N GLY A 231 -1.30 0.19 22.04
CA GLY A 231 -0.05 0.89 21.78
C GLY A 231 0.26 1.13 20.30
N LEU A 232 1.51 1.55 20.07
CA LEU A 232 2.04 1.96 18.75
C LEU A 232 2.02 0.86 17.69
N PHE A 233 2.00 -0.41 18.11
CA PHE A 233 2.01 -1.57 17.20
C PHE A 233 0.67 -2.30 17.13
N SER A 234 -0.33 -1.81 17.86
CA SER A 234 -1.67 -2.39 17.96
C SER A 234 -2.54 -2.09 16.74
N PRO A 235 -3.71 -2.76 16.59
CA PRO A 235 -4.71 -2.40 15.58
C PRO A 235 -5.20 -0.96 15.65
N SER A 236 -5.07 -0.30 16.81
CA SER A 236 -5.40 1.13 16.96
C SER A 236 -4.42 2.07 16.28
N ALA A 237 -3.25 1.57 15.85
CA ALA A 237 -2.16 2.33 15.22
C ALA A 237 -2.14 2.21 13.69
N ASN A 238 -3.28 1.91 13.06
CA ASN A 238 -3.38 1.75 11.60
C ASN A 238 -3.50 3.12 10.90
N CYS A 239 -2.42 3.88 10.87
CA CYS A 239 -2.35 5.16 10.14
C CYS A 239 -1.04 5.27 9.37
N LEU A 240 -1.06 6.08 8.30
CA LEU A 240 0.08 6.29 7.41
C LEU A 240 1.33 6.76 8.16
N PRO A 241 1.27 7.82 9.02
CA PRO A 241 2.46 8.32 9.70
C PRO A 241 3.19 7.24 10.52
N LEU A 242 2.45 6.47 11.33
CA LEU A 242 3.08 5.44 12.17
C LEU A 242 3.67 4.28 11.35
N LEU A 243 3.06 3.92 10.22
CA LEU A 243 3.64 2.92 9.35
C LEU A 243 4.88 3.44 8.63
N MET A 244 4.90 4.72 8.22
CA MET A 244 6.09 5.38 7.67
C MET A 244 7.22 5.44 8.71
N ASP A 245 6.92 5.80 9.96
CA ASP A 245 7.89 5.79 11.07
C ASP A 245 8.48 4.39 11.35
N ARG A 246 7.78 3.32 10.92
CA ARG A 246 8.23 1.93 10.97
C ARG A 246 8.95 1.47 9.70
N GLY A 247 9.28 2.38 8.80
CA GLY A 247 9.97 2.10 7.55
C GLY A 247 9.08 1.62 6.39
N ALA A 248 7.75 1.66 6.52
CA ALA A 248 6.87 1.38 5.38
C ALA A 248 6.93 2.52 4.36
N VAL A 249 6.90 2.19 3.07
CA VAL A 249 6.91 3.17 1.98
C VAL A 249 5.60 3.12 1.21
N PHE A 250 5.04 4.30 0.92
CA PHE A 250 3.81 4.44 0.16
C PHE A 250 4.10 5.02 -1.21
N LEU A 251 3.80 4.25 -2.27
CA LEU A 251 3.91 4.71 -3.64
C LEU A 251 2.59 5.34 -4.08
N GLY A 252 2.67 6.53 -4.69
CA GLY A 252 1.57 7.18 -5.38
C GLY A 252 1.59 6.84 -6.88
N CYS A 253 0.42 6.88 -7.50
CA CYS A 253 0.19 6.53 -8.90
C CYS A 253 -0.21 7.77 -9.70
N HIS A 254 0.63 8.21 -10.66
CA HIS A 254 0.27 9.33 -11.52
C HIS A 254 -0.97 9.05 -12.38
N ASN A 255 -1.12 7.82 -12.90
CA ASN A 255 -2.34 7.44 -13.64
C ASN A 255 -3.61 7.61 -12.78
N ALA A 256 -3.55 7.24 -11.48
CA ALA A 256 -4.68 7.48 -10.58
C ALA A 256 -4.93 8.98 -10.37
N ILE A 257 -3.88 9.80 -10.25
CA ILE A 257 -4.01 11.27 -10.17
C ILE A 257 -4.73 11.81 -11.42
N TRP A 258 -4.29 11.37 -12.60
CA TRP A 258 -4.88 11.78 -13.87
C TRP A 258 -6.36 11.39 -13.97
N GLU A 259 -6.71 10.15 -13.65
CA GLU A 259 -8.08 9.66 -13.67
C GLU A 259 -8.97 10.40 -12.65
N PHE A 260 -8.47 10.64 -11.44
CA PHE A 260 -9.19 11.39 -10.41
C PHE A 260 -9.41 12.84 -10.82
N SER A 261 -8.39 13.51 -11.35
CA SER A 261 -8.54 14.90 -11.82
C SER A 261 -9.58 15.02 -12.92
N GLY A 262 -9.59 14.09 -13.89
CA GLY A 262 -10.65 14.00 -14.91
C GLY A 262 -12.04 13.75 -14.33
N GLY A 263 -12.14 12.87 -13.32
CA GLY A 263 -13.39 12.60 -12.60
C GLY A 263 -13.92 13.80 -11.82
N LEU A 264 -13.03 14.59 -11.19
CA LEU A 264 -13.37 15.82 -10.47
C LEU A 264 -13.89 16.89 -11.45
N LEU A 265 -13.22 17.07 -12.60
CA LEU A 265 -13.69 17.97 -13.67
C LEU A 265 -15.07 17.60 -14.16
N ALA A 266 -15.29 16.32 -14.50
CA ALA A 266 -16.56 15.83 -15.01
C ALA A 266 -17.72 16.01 -14.02
N LYS A 267 -17.42 16.04 -12.70
CA LYS A 267 -18.42 16.25 -11.63
C LYS A 267 -18.56 17.69 -11.18
N GLY A 268 -17.81 18.63 -11.75
CA GLY A 268 -17.83 20.05 -11.35
C GLY A 268 -17.14 20.33 -10.00
N HIS A 269 -16.32 19.40 -9.49
CA HIS A 269 -15.50 19.62 -8.29
C HIS A 269 -14.16 20.29 -8.67
N ASN A 270 -14.23 21.48 -9.24
CA ASN A 270 -13.09 22.26 -9.70
C ASN A 270 -13.33 23.75 -9.41
N PRO A 271 -13.22 24.19 -8.15
CA PRO A 271 -13.58 25.54 -7.75
C PRO A 271 -12.73 26.63 -8.43
N ASP A 272 -11.47 26.33 -8.77
CA ASP A 272 -10.54 27.29 -9.35
C ASP A 272 -10.54 27.25 -10.89
N HIS A 273 -11.46 26.50 -11.51
CA HIS A 273 -11.57 26.37 -12.97
C HIS A 273 -10.27 25.95 -13.67
N LEU A 274 -9.49 25.09 -13.02
CA LEU A 274 -8.23 24.56 -13.54
C LEU A 274 -8.46 23.68 -14.79
N THR A 275 -7.51 23.70 -15.71
CA THR A 275 -7.44 22.69 -16.77
C THR A 275 -7.14 21.31 -16.17
N HIS A 276 -7.31 20.24 -16.95
CA HIS A 276 -7.01 18.88 -16.48
C HIS A 276 -5.56 18.74 -16.01
N GLU A 277 -4.61 19.26 -16.79
CA GLU A 277 -3.17 19.24 -16.47
C GLU A 277 -2.84 20.03 -15.21
N GLU A 278 -3.51 21.18 -15.00
CA GLU A 278 -3.33 22.02 -13.80
C GLU A 278 -3.94 21.38 -12.56
N LEU A 279 -5.12 20.75 -12.68
CA LEU A 279 -5.75 20.05 -11.58
C LEU A 279 -4.93 18.81 -11.19
N ALA A 280 -4.43 18.05 -12.15
CA ALA A 280 -3.53 16.94 -11.89
C ALA A 280 -2.23 17.39 -11.23
N ALA A 281 -1.70 18.56 -11.59
CA ALA A 281 -0.55 19.18 -10.94
C ALA A 281 -0.86 19.57 -9.49
N ASP A 282 -2.04 20.17 -9.24
CA ASP A 282 -2.47 20.54 -7.88
C ASP A 282 -2.58 19.29 -6.99
N LEU A 283 -3.22 18.23 -7.46
CA LEU A 283 -3.25 16.95 -6.73
C LEU A 283 -1.85 16.37 -6.48
N THR A 284 -0.95 16.42 -7.47
CA THR A 284 0.43 15.95 -7.34
C THR A 284 1.19 16.71 -6.26
N ASN A 285 1.02 18.03 -6.23
CA ASN A 285 1.72 18.91 -5.30
C ASN A 285 1.27 18.72 -3.84
N HIS A 286 0.06 18.18 -3.63
CA HIS A 286 -0.56 17.96 -2.34
C HIS A 286 -0.54 16.50 -1.87
N LEU A 287 0.34 15.67 -2.44
CA LEU A 287 0.69 14.39 -1.85
C LEU A 287 1.40 14.62 -0.51
N ILE A 288 1.02 13.87 0.53
CA ILE A 288 1.62 13.99 1.86
C ILE A 288 3.13 13.71 1.82
N PRO A 289 3.92 14.30 2.74
CA PRO A 289 5.35 14.02 2.85
C PRO A 289 5.65 12.53 2.96
N GLY A 290 6.76 12.09 2.34
CA GLY A 290 7.19 10.68 2.37
C GLY A 290 6.64 9.81 1.23
N VAL A 291 5.53 10.19 0.60
CA VAL A 291 5.00 9.47 -0.58
C VAL A 291 5.99 9.55 -1.75
N VAL A 292 6.18 8.42 -2.43
CA VAL A 292 7.00 8.30 -3.64
C VAL A 292 6.07 8.21 -4.85
N LEU A 293 6.02 9.26 -5.67
CA LEU A 293 5.21 9.28 -6.88
C LEU A 293 5.87 8.44 -7.98
N THR A 294 5.09 7.56 -8.61
CA THR A 294 5.48 6.74 -9.76
C THR A 294 4.63 7.09 -10.98
N PRO A 295 5.10 6.83 -12.21
CA PRO A 295 4.31 7.07 -13.42
C PRO A 295 2.99 6.27 -13.44
N GLY A 296 3.02 5.03 -12.92
CA GLY A 296 1.87 4.16 -12.82
C GLY A 296 2.17 2.93 -11.98
N ILE A 297 1.33 2.66 -10.98
CA ILE A 297 1.53 1.54 -10.04
C ILE A 297 1.57 0.20 -10.77
N VAL A 298 0.62 -0.05 -11.68
CA VAL A 298 0.54 -1.32 -12.41
C VAL A 298 1.83 -1.61 -13.19
N ALA A 299 2.47 -0.58 -13.76
CA ALA A 299 3.76 -0.69 -14.43
C ALA A 299 4.95 -0.78 -13.46
N THR A 300 4.81 -0.26 -12.23
CA THR A 300 5.86 -0.31 -11.21
C THR A 300 5.92 -1.67 -10.52
N LEU A 301 4.79 -2.39 -10.38
CA LEU A 301 4.73 -3.71 -9.74
C LEU A 301 5.70 -4.73 -10.36
N PRO A 302 5.80 -4.91 -11.70
CA PRO A 302 6.79 -5.78 -12.29
C PRO A 302 8.23 -5.41 -11.92
N LEU A 303 8.57 -4.13 -11.87
CA LEU A 303 9.92 -3.66 -11.49
C LEU A 303 10.25 -4.04 -10.04
N LEU A 304 9.30 -3.87 -9.12
CA LEU A 304 9.44 -4.29 -7.72
C LEU A 304 9.57 -5.80 -7.60
N THR A 305 8.79 -6.56 -8.36
CA THR A 305 8.89 -8.04 -8.38
C THR A 305 10.26 -8.48 -8.87
N MET A 306 10.78 -7.90 -9.96
CA MET A 306 12.15 -8.16 -10.46
C MET A 306 13.22 -7.76 -9.44
N ALA A 307 12.99 -6.71 -8.65
CA ALA A 307 13.85 -6.31 -7.55
C ALA A 307 13.73 -7.21 -6.30
N GLY A 308 12.91 -8.28 -6.35
CA GLY A 308 12.78 -9.29 -5.31
C GLY A 308 11.71 -8.99 -4.24
N TYR A 309 10.74 -8.14 -4.53
CA TYR A 309 9.58 -7.93 -3.67
C TYR A 309 8.53 -9.03 -3.92
N SER A 310 8.08 -9.69 -2.85
CA SER A 310 6.93 -10.60 -2.92
C SER A 310 5.64 -9.78 -3.00
N TYR A 311 4.72 -10.21 -3.86
CA TYR A 311 3.43 -9.55 -4.05
C TYR A 311 2.40 -10.01 -3.00
N ALA A 312 1.62 -9.08 -2.46
CA ALA A 312 0.48 -9.28 -1.58
C ALA A 312 -0.69 -8.36 -1.98
N LYS A 313 -1.93 -8.80 -1.67
CA LYS A 313 -3.14 -8.03 -1.99
C LYS A 313 -4.17 -8.12 -0.87
#